data_f77c7b1919c640c82c29f3a2cf5aa61f
#
_entry.id   f77c7b1919c640c82c29f3a2cf5aa61f
#
_cell.length_a   1.000
_cell.length_b   1.000
_cell.length_c   1.000
_cell.angle_alpha   90.00
_cell.angle_beta   90.00
_cell.angle_gamma   90.00
#
_symmetry.space_group_name_H-M   'P 1'
#
loop_
_entity.id
_entity.type
_entity.pdbx_description
1 polymer ?
#
loop_
_entity_poly.entity_id
_entity_poly.type
_entity_poly.pdbx_seq_one_letter_code
_entity_poly.pdbx_strand_id
1 'polypeptide(L)'
;MTTHIIPKSYTAEYIAKRINTMTRRDEYAHVEVNNTTTNGNTIIASINHTTLHLTLTPETDTTQQVTITPQKDPTTTPEHEALEALEALIEDIANHRGI
;
A
#
# COMPACT_ATOMS: atom_id res chain seq x y z
N MET A 1 8.25 4.77 8.21
CA MET A 1 8.49 3.59 7.35
C MET A 1 7.96 2.34 8.03
N THR A 2 7.17 1.57 7.32
CA THR A 2 6.50 0.38 7.84
C THR A 2 6.76 -0.80 6.91
N THR A 3 6.98 -1.98 7.49
CA THR A 3 7.26 -3.19 6.71
C THR A 3 6.28 -4.29 7.06
N HIS A 4 5.74 -4.95 6.03
CA HIS A 4 4.81 -6.06 6.19
C HIS A 4 5.29 -7.24 5.33
N ILE A 5 4.89 -8.45 5.74
CA ILE A 5 5.22 -9.68 5.00
C ILE A 5 3.96 -10.17 4.31
N ILE A 6 4.03 -10.38 3.00
CA ILE A 6 2.90 -10.87 2.21
C ILE A 6 3.35 -12.03 1.31
N PRO A 7 2.42 -12.84 0.78
CA PRO A 7 2.77 -13.89 -0.18
C PRO A 7 3.41 -13.32 -1.43
N LYS A 8 4.38 -14.02 -1.96
CA LYS A 8 5.12 -13.62 -3.16
C LYS A 8 4.23 -13.63 -4.41
N SER A 9 3.10 -14.32 -4.37
CA SER A 9 2.15 -14.37 -5.47
C SER A 9 1.44 -13.03 -5.71
N TYR A 10 1.44 -12.13 -4.74
CA TYR A 10 0.85 -10.81 -4.92
C TYR A 10 1.84 -9.92 -5.65
N THR A 11 1.52 -9.60 -6.91
CA THR A 11 2.39 -8.77 -7.75
C THR A 11 2.19 -7.29 -7.44
N ALA A 12 3.11 -6.45 -7.93
CA ALA A 12 2.97 -5.00 -7.80
C ALA A 12 1.67 -4.52 -8.44
N GLU A 13 1.34 -5.07 -9.61
CA GLU A 13 0.10 -4.71 -10.32
C GLU A 13 -1.14 -5.07 -9.51
N TYR A 14 -1.14 -6.24 -8.86
CA TYR A 14 -2.26 -6.65 -8.02
C TYR A 14 -2.45 -5.70 -6.85
N ILE A 15 -1.35 -5.34 -6.18
CA ILE A 15 -1.40 -4.43 -5.04
C ILE A 15 -1.86 -3.04 -5.48
N ALA A 16 -1.35 -2.56 -6.62
CA ALA A 16 -1.77 -1.27 -7.16
C ALA A 16 -3.28 -1.26 -7.45
N LYS A 17 -3.80 -2.36 -7.99
CA LYS A 17 -5.23 -2.48 -8.27
C LYS A 17 -6.05 -2.43 -6.97
N ARG A 18 -5.57 -3.11 -5.92
CA ARG A 18 -6.23 -3.07 -4.62
C ARG A 18 -6.24 -1.65 -4.06
N ILE A 19 -5.15 -0.91 -4.22
CA ILE A 19 -5.09 0.49 -3.77
C ILE A 19 -6.10 1.34 -4.55
N ASN A 20 -6.17 1.18 -5.86
CA ASN A 20 -7.09 1.96 -6.69
C ASN A 20 -8.57 1.72 -6.35
N THR A 21 -8.90 0.55 -5.82
CA THR A 21 -10.28 0.19 -5.49
C THR A 21 -10.57 0.24 -3.99
N MET A 22 -9.61 0.68 -3.16
CA MET A 22 -9.79 0.63 -1.71
C MET A 22 -10.95 1.50 -1.22
N THR A 23 -11.18 2.63 -1.86
CA THR A 23 -12.24 3.55 -1.44
C THR A 23 -13.64 3.04 -1.71
N ARG A 24 -13.78 1.91 -2.42
CA ARG A 24 -15.07 1.26 -2.60
C ARG A 24 -15.54 0.58 -1.32
N ARG A 25 -14.65 0.38 -0.36
CA ARG A 25 -14.97 -0.20 0.94
C ARG A 25 -15.24 0.93 1.93
N ASP A 26 -16.27 0.75 2.77
CA ASP A 26 -16.70 1.77 3.71
C ASP A 26 -15.57 2.19 4.66
N GLU A 27 -14.72 1.26 5.05
CA GLU A 27 -13.62 1.53 5.98
C GLU A 27 -12.56 2.48 5.43
N TYR A 28 -12.50 2.63 4.09
CA TYR A 28 -11.55 3.54 3.43
C TYR A 28 -12.23 4.69 2.71
N ALA A 29 -13.54 4.89 2.94
CA ALA A 29 -14.29 5.91 2.23
C ALA A 29 -13.84 7.34 2.59
N HIS A 30 -13.12 7.50 3.69
CA HIS A 30 -12.65 8.80 4.16
C HIS A 30 -11.36 9.28 3.48
N VAL A 31 -10.75 8.44 2.64
CA VAL A 31 -9.54 8.82 1.90
C VAL A 31 -9.83 8.87 0.42
N GLU A 32 -9.01 9.63 -0.31
CA GLU A 32 -9.12 9.77 -1.76
C GLU A 32 -7.86 9.24 -2.42
N VAL A 33 -8.00 8.29 -3.34
CA VAL A 33 -6.88 7.78 -4.13
C VAL A 33 -6.82 8.58 -5.42
N ASN A 34 -5.76 9.34 -5.60
CA ASN A 34 -5.59 10.21 -6.76
C ASN A 34 -4.95 9.48 -7.93
N ASN A 35 -3.93 8.69 -7.67
CA ASN A 35 -3.17 8.03 -8.72
C ASN A 35 -2.36 6.86 -8.14
N THR A 36 -2.10 5.86 -8.98
CA THR A 36 -1.25 4.73 -8.60
C THR A 36 -0.47 4.31 -9.84
N THR A 37 0.85 4.21 -9.72
CA THR A 37 1.72 3.75 -10.81
C THR A 37 2.62 2.64 -10.30
N THR A 38 3.04 1.77 -11.20
CA THR A 38 3.99 0.70 -10.87
C THR A 38 5.24 0.83 -11.73
N ASN A 39 6.37 0.48 -11.15
CA ASN A 39 7.65 0.46 -11.84
C ASN A 39 8.47 -0.69 -11.27
N GLY A 40 8.43 -1.85 -11.93
CA GLY A 40 9.10 -3.03 -11.42
C GLY A 40 8.52 -3.46 -10.08
N ASN A 41 9.35 -3.44 -9.04
CA ASN A 41 8.96 -3.82 -7.69
C ASN A 41 8.53 -2.65 -6.82
N THR A 42 8.34 -1.47 -7.41
CA THR A 42 7.96 -0.27 -6.68
C THR A 42 6.58 0.19 -7.14
N ILE A 43 5.76 0.59 -6.17
CA ILE A 43 4.44 1.17 -6.41
C ILE A 43 4.49 2.58 -5.84
N ILE A 44 4.04 3.55 -6.63
CA ILE A 44 3.94 4.93 -6.18
C ILE A 44 2.46 5.28 -6.13
N ALA A 45 1.95 5.53 -4.95
CA ALA A 45 0.53 5.83 -4.74
C ALA A 45 0.38 7.25 -4.22
N SER A 46 -0.58 7.99 -4.79
CA SER A 46 -0.97 9.30 -4.28
C SER A 46 -2.34 9.16 -3.63
N ILE A 47 -2.40 9.35 -2.32
CA ILE A 47 -3.62 9.24 -1.52
C ILE A 47 -3.74 10.54 -0.72
N ASN A 48 -4.90 11.21 -0.81
CA ASN A 48 -5.09 12.53 -0.22
C ASN A 48 -4.00 13.52 -0.67
N HIS A 49 -3.56 13.42 -1.93
CA HIS A 49 -2.47 14.21 -2.51
C HIS A 49 -1.12 13.99 -1.82
N THR A 50 -1.01 12.87 -1.09
CA THR A 50 0.22 12.49 -0.39
C THR A 50 0.89 11.36 -1.16
N THR A 51 2.15 11.53 -1.53
CA THR A 51 2.89 10.51 -2.29
C THR A 51 3.50 9.48 -1.34
N LEU A 52 3.15 8.22 -1.57
CA LEU A 52 3.63 7.10 -0.77
C LEU A 52 4.30 6.09 -1.68
N HIS A 53 5.46 5.59 -1.26
CA HIS A 53 6.23 4.60 -2.01
C HIS A 53 6.12 3.25 -1.33
N LEU A 54 5.80 2.22 -2.12
CA LEU A 54 5.80 0.83 -1.64
C LEU A 54 6.88 0.08 -2.42
N THR A 55 7.77 -0.58 -1.71
CA THR A 55 8.82 -1.37 -2.33
C THR A 55 8.63 -2.83 -1.95
N LEU A 56 8.62 -3.71 -2.96
CA LEU A 56 8.50 -5.15 -2.77
C LEU A 56 9.90 -5.75 -2.81
N THR A 57 10.28 -6.46 -1.76
CA THR A 57 11.59 -7.08 -1.66
C THR A 57 11.42 -8.57 -1.36
N PRO A 58 11.97 -9.48 -2.20
CA PRO A 58 11.89 -10.90 -1.91
C PRO A 58 12.51 -11.23 -0.54
N GLU A 59 11.84 -12.08 0.23
CA GLU A 59 12.33 -12.48 1.55
C GLU A 59 12.64 -13.97 1.59
N THR A 60 11.67 -14.80 1.16
CA THR A 60 11.84 -16.25 1.08
C THR A 60 11.34 -16.72 -0.27
N ASP A 61 11.32 -18.04 -0.50
CA ASP A 61 10.79 -18.60 -1.73
C ASP A 61 9.30 -18.32 -1.92
N THR A 62 8.56 -18.08 -0.83
CA THR A 62 7.11 -17.92 -0.86
C THR A 62 6.61 -16.58 -0.35
N THR A 63 7.48 -15.77 0.26
CA THR A 63 7.08 -14.49 0.86
C THR A 63 7.95 -13.34 0.36
N GLN A 64 7.42 -12.13 0.50
CA GLN A 64 8.12 -10.90 0.19
C GLN A 64 7.76 -9.84 1.21
N GLN A 65 8.63 -8.85 1.35
CA GLN A 65 8.39 -7.70 2.21
C GLN A 65 7.80 -6.55 1.39
N VAL A 66 6.83 -5.86 1.98
CA VAL A 66 6.33 -4.59 1.47
C VAL A 66 6.78 -3.51 2.44
N THR A 67 7.58 -2.57 1.96
CA THR A 67 8.02 -1.43 2.78
C THR A 67 7.29 -0.19 2.28
N ILE A 68 6.58 0.48 3.19
CA ILE A 68 5.83 1.70 2.89
C ILE A 68 6.63 2.89 3.40
N THR A 69 7.00 3.78 2.49
CA THR A 69 7.79 4.97 2.82
C THR A 69 7.08 6.21 2.27
N PRO A 70 6.63 7.13 3.12
CA PRO A 70 6.11 8.40 2.60
C PRO A 70 7.24 9.20 1.97
N GLN A 71 6.93 9.97 0.94
CA GLN A 71 7.92 10.81 0.26
C GLN A 71 8.50 11.84 1.21
N LYS A 72 7.68 12.33 2.14
CA LYS A 72 8.09 13.22 3.22
C LYS A 72 7.32 12.85 4.47
N ASP A 73 7.81 13.22 5.63
CA ASP A 73 7.14 12.91 6.89
C ASP A 73 5.75 13.55 6.93
N PRO A 74 4.71 12.77 7.29
CA PRO A 74 3.35 13.32 7.41
C PRO A 74 3.29 14.38 8.50
N THR A 75 2.70 15.52 8.18
CA THR A 75 2.54 16.62 9.14
C THR A 75 1.09 17.08 9.31
N THR A 76 0.21 16.69 8.37
CA THR A 76 -1.20 17.07 8.42
C THR A 76 -2.08 15.85 8.63
N THR A 77 -3.33 16.08 9.06
CA THR A 77 -4.28 15.00 9.25
C THR A 77 -4.53 14.20 7.97
N PRO A 78 -4.77 14.83 6.81
CA PRO A 78 -4.93 14.04 5.57
C PRO A 78 -3.73 13.17 5.22
N GLU A 79 -2.51 13.68 5.49
CA GLU A 79 -1.30 12.89 5.24
C GLU A 79 -1.21 11.68 6.15
N HIS A 80 -1.52 11.84 7.44
CA HIS A 80 -1.55 10.73 8.38
C HIS A 80 -2.64 9.71 8.01
N GLU A 81 -3.82 10.18 7.61
CA GLU A 81 -4.90 9.29 7.20
C GLU A 81 -4.52 8.48 5.96
N ALA A 82 -3.83 9.11 5.01
CA ALA A 82 -3.36 8.42 3.81
C ALA A 82 -2.42 7.26 4.17
N LEU A 83 -1.45 7.53 5.02
CA LEU A 83 -0.47 6.53 5.43
C LEU A 83 -1.15 5.41 6.23
N GLU A 84 -2.01 5.76 7.17
CA GLU A 84 -2.71 4.76 7.98
C GLU A 84 -3.62 3.88 7.14
N ALA A 85 -4.34 4.46 6.18
CA ALA A 85 -5.21 3.69 5.31
C ALA A 85 -4.43 2.70 4.45
N LEU A 86 -3.28 3.14 3.91
CA LEU A 86 -2.44 2.27 3.11
C LEU A 86 -1.84 1.14 3.94
N GLU A 87 -1.37 1.45 5.15
CA GLU A 87 -0.86 0.43 6.06
C GLU A 87 -1.93 -0.58 6.42
N ALA A 88 -3.15 -0.12 6.69
CA ALA A 88 -4.26 -1.02 7.00
C ALA A 88 -4.60 -1.93 5.82
N LEU A 89 -4.56 -1.41 4.60
CA LEU A 89 -4.82 -2.21 3.41
C LEU A 89 -3.77 -3.30 3.23
N ILE A 90 -2.50 -2.95 3.37
CA ILE A 90 -1.41 -3.93 3.22
C ILE A 90 -1.47 -4.97 4.34
N GLU A 91 -1.79 -4.57 5.56
CA GLU A 91 -1.97 -5.51 6.66
C GLU A 91 -3.12 -6.47 6.39
N ASP A 92 -4.23 -5.96 5.82
CA ASP A 92 -5.37 -6.77 5.44
C ASP A 92 -4.97 -7.82 4.39
N ILE A 93 -4.19 -7.41 3.38
CA ILE A 93 -3.67 -8.33 2.37
C ILE A 93 -2.79 -9.41 3.03
N ALA A 94 -1.95 -9.02 3.96
CA ALA A 94 -1.06 -9.95 4.66
C ALA A 94 -1.85 -10.96 5.48
N ASN A 95 -2.93 -10.53 6.12
CA ASN A 95 -3.74 -11.39 6.98
C ASN A 95 -4.68 -12.31 6.19
N HIS A 96 -4.98 -12.00 4.94
CA HIS A 96 -5.87 -12.80 4.09
C HIS A 96 -5.11 -13.73 3.15
N ARG A 97 -3.82 -13.92 3.40
CA ARG A 97 -3.02 -14.82 2.57
C ARG A 97 -3.53 -16.24 2.70
N GLY A 98 -3.62 -16.95 1.57
CA GLY A 98 -4.05 -18.34 1.56
C GLY A 98 -5.56 -18.54 1.49
N ILE A 99 -6.30 -17.47 1.35
CA ILE A 99 -7.75 -17.54 1.16
C ILE A 99 -8.09 -17.42 -0.30
#